data_6c9c2e3a8ea78b0b87d6405e716f2cf5
#
_entry.id   6c9c2e3a8ea78b0b87d6405e716f2cf5
#
_cell.length_a   1.000
_cell.length_b   1.000
_cell.length_c   1.000
_cell.angle_alpha   90.00
_cell.angle_beta   90.00
_cell.angle_gamma   90.00
#
_symmetry.space_group_name_H-M   'P 1'
#
loop_
_entity.id
_entity.type
_entity.pdbx_description
1 polymer ?
#
loop_
_entity_poly.entity_id
_entity_poly.type
_entity_poly.pdbx_seq_one_letter_code
_entity_poly.pdbx_strand_id
1 'polypeptide(L)'
;MDYSDAPQVLRDFLIYHETICGHSKATVDQYYLDLRMFLRFLKLDRGLAPRTAELDEISIADVDISFLHAVTLTEVYSFLAYLSRDRVRQPNAHEPEYGLSASSRARKIAAIRSFFKYLTVKAKLLEENPVQDLDKSEAKAVLGRQ
;
A
#
# COMPACT_ATOMS: atom_id res chain seq x y z
N MET A 1 3.84 -9.20 -15.48
CA MET A 1 4.32 -8.97 -14.11
C MET A 1 4.21 -10.24 -13.28
N ASP A 2 5.20 -10.50 -12.47
CA ASP A 2 5.23 -11.69 -11.61
C ASP A 2 4.53 -11.41 -10.28
N TYR A 3 3.44 -12.12 -10.00
CA TYR A 3 2.69 -12.00 -8.74
C TYR A 3 3.02 -13.11 -7.74
N SER A 4 4.14 -13.81 -7.91
CA SER A 4 4.48 -14.96 -7.06
C SER A 4 4.56 -14.62 -5.58
N ASP A 5 4.91 -13.37 -5.24
CA ASP A 5 4.97 -12.90 -3.85
C ASP A 5 3.63 -12.39 -3.33
N ALA A 6 2.58 -12.37 -4.15
CA ALA A 6 1.27 -11.87 -3.71
C ALA A 6 0.56 -12.93 -2.87
N PRO A 7 0.11 -12.57 -1.65
CA PRO A 7 -0.73 -13.46 -0.88
C PRO A 7 -2.09 -13.66 -1.56
N GLN A 8 -2.79 -14.73 -1.23
CA GLN A 8 -4.04 -15.06 -1.91
C GLN A 8 -5.07 -13.94 -1.82
N VAL A 9 -5.16 -13.29 -0.66
CA VAL A 9 -6.12 -12.19 -0.47
C VAL A 9 -5.85 -11.04 -1.43
N LEU A 10 -4.58 -10.76 -1.72
CA LEU A 10 -4.20 -9.71 -2.69
C LEU A 10 -4.47 -10.18 -4.12
N ARG A 11 -4.15 -11.44 -4.44
CA ARG A 11 -4.44 -11.99 -5.77
C ARG A 11 -5.93 -11.91 -6.10
N ASP A 12 -6.78 -12.24 -5.15
CA ASP A 12 -8.23 -12.17 -5.34
C ASP A 12 -8.69 -10.75 -5.62
N PHE A 13 -8.11 -9.76 -4.94
CA PHE A 13 -8.38 -8.35 -5.19
C PHE A 13 -7.97 -7.95 -6.61
N LEU A 14 -6.79 -8.38 -7.06
CA LEU A 14 -6.29 -8.06 -8.40
C LEU A 14 -7.17 -8.68 -9.48
N ILE A 15 -7.59 -9.93 -9.29
CA ILE A 15 -8.49 -10.62 -10.21
C ILE A 15 -9.84 -9.88 -10.28
N TYR A 16 -10.36 -9.45 -9.13
CA TYR A 16 -11.61 -8.69 -9.07
C TYR A 16 -11.52 -7.41 -9.92
N HIS A 17 -10.44 -6.67 -9.79
CA HIS A 17 -10.28 -5.42 -10.54
C HIS A 17 -10.09 -5.66 -12.04
N GLU A 18 -9.41 -6.72 -12.42
CA GLU A 18 -9.21 -7.04 -13.83
C GLU A 18 -10.48 -7.58 -14.48
N THR A 19 -11.16 -8.53 -13.83
CA THR A 19 -12.25 -9.27 -14.46
C THR A 19 -13.63 -8.65 -14.20
N ILE A 20 -13.87 -8.12 -13.01
CA ILE A 20 -15.18 -7.55 -12.65
C ILE A 20 -15.22 -6.07 -12.96
N CYS A 21 -14.19 -5.32 -12.57
CA CYS A 21 -14.14 -3.88 -12.80
C CYS A 21 -13.62 -3.51 -14.19
N GLY A 22 -13.01 -4.45 -14.90
CA GLY A 22 -12.53 -4.21 -16.25
C GLY A 22 -11.32 -3.28 -16.34
N HIS A 23 -10.52 -3.18 -15.29
CA HIS A 23 -9.33 -2.36 -15.32
C HIS A 23 -8.25 -2.95 -16.23
N SER A 24 -7.42 -2.08 -16.81
CA SER A 24 -6.33 -2.50 -17.66
C SER A 24 -5.28 -3.27 -16.87
N LYS A 25 -4.49 -4.07 -17.57
CA LYS A 25 -3.37 -4.79 -16.96
C LYS A 25 -2.40 -3.83 -16.28
N ALA A 26 -2.12 -2.69 -16.90
CA ALA A 26 -1.23 -1.68 -16.33
C ALA A 26 -1.76 -1.15 -15.00
N THR A 27 -3.06 -0.90 -14.90
CA THR A 27 -3.69 -0.44 -13.65
C THR A 27 -3.60 -1.49 -12.57
N VAL A 28 -3.88 -2.75 -12.91
CA VAL A 28 -3.82 -3.87 -11.95
C VAL A 28 -2.38 -4.09 -11.46
N ASP A 29 -1.40 -4.03 -12.36
CA ASP A 29 0.01 -4.12 -11.99
C ASP A 29 0.41 -3.00 -11.03
N GLN A 30 -0.09 -1.79 -11.26
CA GLN A 30 0.20 -0.65 -10.38
C GLN A 30 -0.41 -0.85 -8.99
N TYR A 31 -1.63 -1.37 -8.92
CA TYR A 31 -2.23 -1.73 -7.63
C TYR A 31 -1.34 -2.72 -6.88
N TYR A 32 -0.85 -3.75 -7.57
CA TYR A 32 0.03 -4.73 -6.95
C TYR A 32 1.29 -4.07 -6.37
N LEU A 33 1.95 -3.23 -7.16
CA LEU A 33 3.19 -2.58 -6.71
C LEU A 33 2.95 -1.67 -5.51
N ASP A 34 1.88 -0.89 -5.54
CA ASP A 34 1.57 0.04 -4.45
C ASP A 34 1.21 -0.71 -3.16
N LEU A 35 0.40 -1.76 -3.26
CA LEU A 35 -0.01 -2.53 -2.10
C LEU A 35 1.14 -3.39 -1.57
N ARG A 36 1.99 -3.93 -2.44
CA ARG A 36 3.18 -4.65 -2.00
C ARG A 36 4.08 -3.76 -1.16
N MET A 37 4.30 -2.53 -1.60
CA MET A 37 5.11 -1.58 -0.84
C MET A 37 4.53 -1.31 0.54
N PHE A 38 3.22 -1.10 0.61
CA PHE A 38 2.53 -0.87 1.88
C PHE A 38 2.67 -2.07 2.82
N LEU A 39 2.44 -3.27 2.32
CA LEU A 39 2.52 -4.48 3.15
C LEU A 39 3.95 -4.76 3.61
N ARG A 40 4.94 -4.50 2.76
CA ARG A 40 6.35 -4.60 3.14
C ARG A 40 6.71 -3.62 4.24
N PHE A 41 6.22 -2.37 4.12
CA PHE A 41 6.41 -1.36 5.15
C PHE A 41 5.81 -1.82 6.48
N LEU A 42 4.59 -2.36 6.46
CA LEU A 42 3.94 -2.84 7.69
C LEU A 42 4.75 -3.93 8.36
N LYS A 43 5.33 -4.84 7.60
CA LYS A 43 6.19 -5.89 8.18
C LYS A 43 7.41 -5.29 8.86
N LEU A 44 8.04 -4.33 8.21
CA LEU A 44 9.20 -3.64 8.79
C LEU A 44 8.80 -2.87 10.05
N ASP A 45 7.71 -2.10 9.97
CA ASP A 45 7.22 -1.27 11.07
C ASP A 45 6.79 -2.08 12.29
N ARG A 46 6.25 -3.28 12.06
CA ARG A 46 5.81 -4.19 13.13
C ARG A 46 6.93 -5.07 13.67
N GLY A 47 8.15 -4.92 13.16
CA GLY A 47 9.28 -5.73 13.62
C GLY A 47 9.26 -7.17 13.11
N LEU A 48 8.52 -7.44 12.04
CA LEU A 48 8.44 -8.77 11.43
C LEU A 48 9.54 -9.01 10.39
N ALA A 49 10.38 -8.01 10.17
CA ALA A 49 11.54 -8.10 9.30
C ALA A 49 12.71 -7.39 10.00
N PRO A 50 13.98 -7.76 9.71
CA PRO A 50 15.13 -7.07 10.28
C PRO A 50 15.12 -5.59 9.93
N ARG A 51 15.51 -4.73 10.86
CA ARG A 51 15.56 -3.28 10.62
C ARG A 51 16.49 -2.90 9.48
N THR A 52 17.48 -3.75 9.22
CA THR A 52 18.45 -3.53 8.16
C THR A 52 17.98 -4.05 6.80
N ALA A 53 16.82 -4.70 6.75
CA ALA A 53 16.30 -5.23 5.49
C ALA A 53 15.86 -4.12 4.55
N GLU A 54 16.22 -4.26 3.28
CA GLU A 54 15.68 -3.38 2.25
C GLU A 54 14.23 -3.78 1.96
N LEU A 55 13.36 -2.81 1.68
CA LEU A 55 11.95 -3.10 1.44
C LEU A 55 11.75 -4.15 0.35
N ASP A 56 12.53 -4.09 -0.73
CA ASP A 56 12.37 -5.01 -1.85
C ASP A 56 12.82 -6.45 -1.52
N GLU A 57 13.45 -6.68 -0.37
CA GLU A 57 13.82 -8.00 0.10
C GLU A 57 12.75 -8.65 0.98
N ILE A 58 11.73 -7.90 1.38
CA ILE A 58 10.71 -8.37 2.31
C ILE A 58 9.60 -9.07 1.54
N SER A 59 9.37 -10.36 1.83
CA SER A 59 8.26 -11.11 1.22
C SER A 59 6.94 -10.78 1.91
N ILE A 60 5.87 -10.70 1.11
CA ILE A 60 4.52 -10.53 1.61
C ILE A 60 3.65 -11.77 1.38
N ALA A 61 4.25 -12.86 0.92
CA ALA A 61 3.51 -14.06 0.54
C ALA A 61 2.71 -14.68 1.69
N ASP A 62 3.14 -14.46 2.93
CA ASP A 62 2.49 -14.99 4.12
C ASP A 62 1.48 -14.05 4.77
N VAL A 63 1.22 -12.90 4.15
CA VAL A 63 0.20 -11.97 4.66
C VAL A 63 -1.18 -12.60 4.52
N ASP A 64 -1.92 -12.65 5.62
CA ASP A 64 -3.25 -13.22 5.67
C ASP A 64 -4.25 -12.20 6.21
N ILE A 65 -5.50 -12.63 6.38
CA ILE A 65 -6.55 -11.75 6.86
C ILE A 65 -6.30 -11.27 8.30
N SER A 66 -5.65 -12.09 9.13
CA SER A 66 -5.28 -11.68 10.49
C SER A 66 -4.32 -10.50 10.48
N PHE A 67 -3.33 -10.55 9.58
CA PHE A 67 -2.39 -9.45 9.39
C PHE A 67 -3.13 -8.17 9.01
N LEU A 68 -4.07 -8.28 8.07
CA LEU A 68 -4.83 -7.13 7.57
C LEU A 68 -5.83 -6.62 8.60
N HIS A 69 -6.41 -7.51 9.40
CA HIS A 69 -7.34 -7.13 10.47
C HIS A 69 -6.65 -6.23 11.50
N ALA A 70 -5.36 -6.40 11.69
CA ALA A 70 -4.58 -5.62 12.65
C ALA A 70 -4.15 -4.24 12.13
N VAL A 71 -4.41 -3.93 10.86
CA VAL A 71 -4.04 -2.62 10.28
C VAL A 71 -4.83 -1.50 10.95
N THR A 72 -4.13 -0.42 11.29
CA THR A 72 -4.72 0.76 11.90
C THR A 72 -4.50 1.99 11.02
N LEU A 73 -5.34 3.00 11.22
CA LEU A 73 -5.16 4.29 10.53
C LEU A 73 -3.80 4.92 10.87
N THR A 74 -3.35 4.74 12.10
CA THR A 74 -2.03 5.23 12.53
C THR A 74 -0.91 4.60 11.70
N GLU A 75 -1.01 3.31 11.38
CA GLU A 75 -0.03 2.65 10.53
C GLU A 75 -0.02 3.22 9.12
N VAL A 76 -1.19 3.57 8.59
CA VAL A 76 -1.28 4.23 7.27
C VAL A 76 -0.59 5.58 7.31
N TYR A 77 -0.82 6.36 8.36
CA TYR A 77 -0.13 7.65 8.53
C TYR A 77 1.39 7.47 8.64
N SER A 78 1.84 6.44 9.34
CA SER A 78 3.27 6.13 9.44
C SER A 78 3.86 5.80 8.06
N PHE A 79 3.13 5.07 7.24
CA PHE A 79 3.54 4.76 5.87
C PHE A 79 3.67 6.04 5.03
N LEU A 80 2.68 6.94 5.13
CA LEU A 80 2.72 8.20 4.41
C LEU A 80 3.91 9.07 4.86
N ALA A 81 4.19 9.08 6.15
CA ALA A 81 5.35 9.79 6.69
C ALA A 81 6.66 9.19 6.17
N TYR A 82 6.73 7.87 6.10
CA TYR A 82 7.88 7.17 5.54
C TYR A 82 8.10 7.56 4.08
N LEU A 83 7.04 7.55 3.28
CA LEU A 83 7.12 7.94 1.87
C LEU A 83 7.58 9.39 1.69
N SER A 84 7.22 10.25 2.62
CA SER A 84 7.53 11.69 2.52
C SER A 84 8.97 12.01 2.91
N ARG A 85 9.59 11.22 3.78
CA ARG A 85 10.86 11.60 4.41
C ARG A 85 12.01 10.64 4.15
N ASP A 86 11.73 9.35 4.09
CA ASP A 86 12.77 8.34 4.22
C ASP A 86 13.24 7.75 2.90
N ARG A 87 12.57 8.05 1.79
CA ARG A 87 12.95 7.52 0.50
C ARG A 87 13.67 8.59 -0.33
N VAL A 88 14.76 8.16 -0.98
CA VAL A 88 15.45 9.00 -1.96
C VAL A 88 14.84 8.69 -3.33
N ARG A 89 14.19 9.70 -3.92
CA ARG A 89 13.44 9.53 -5.16
C ARG A 89 14.34 9.38 -6.39
N GLN A 90 15.43 10.11 -6.43
CA GLN A 90 16.39 10.07 -7.53
C GLN A 90 17.81 10.04 -6.97
N PRO A 91 18.27 8.88 -6.48
CA PRO A 91 19.53 8.80 -5.75
C PRO A 91 20.75 9.18 -6.59
N ASN A 92 20.67 9.05 -7.92
CA ASN A 92 21.77 9.35 -8.83
C ASN A 92 21.69 10.76 -9.42
N ALA A 93 20.70 11.54 -9.04
CA ALA A 93 20.56 12.92 -9.53
C ALA A 93 21.59 13.82 -8.88
N HIS A 94 21.92 14.92 -9.56
CA HIS A 94 22.85 15.92 -9.02
C HIS A 94 22.35 16.48 -7.69
N GLU A 95 21.06 16.75 -7.59
CA GLU A 95 20.40 17.14 -6.35
C GLU A 95 19.33 16.10 -6.01
N PRO A 96 19.64 15.09 -5.16
CA PRO A 96 18.68 14.05 -4.83
C PRO A 96 17.42 14.64 -4.18
N GLU A 97 16.27 14.17 -4.63
CA GLU A 97 14.99 14.50 -4.02
C GLU A 97 14.56 13.39 -3.08
N TYR A 98 14.07 13.75 -1.92
CA TYR A 98 13.62 12.80 -0.91
C TYR A 98 12.10 12.68 -0.95
N GLY A 99 11.61 11.47 -0.66
CA GLY A 99 10.20 11.17 -0.70
C GLY A 99 9.69 10.93 -2.11
N LEU A 100 8.43 10.62 -2.23
CA LEU A 100 7.76 10.43 -3.50
C LEU A 100 6.99 11.68 -3.90
N SER A 101 6.67 11.79 -5.19
CA SER A 101 5.83 12.89 -5.66
C SER A 101 4.44 12.83 -5.01
N ALA A 102 3.76 13.98 -4.96
CA ALA A 102 2.40 14.04 -4.42
C ALA A 102 1.44 13.12 -5.18
N SER A 103 1.59 13.02 -6.51
CA SER A 103 0.75 12.14 -7.32
C SER A 103 0.99 10.66 -7.00
N SER A 104 2.24 10.25 -6.76
CA SER A 104 2.55 8.87 -6.37
C SER A 104 1.99 8.54 -4.99
N ARG A 105 2.08 9.46 -4.05
CA ARG A 105 1.51 9.27 -2.71
C ARG A 105 -0.01 9.16 -2.78
N ALA A 106 -0.66 10.03 -3.55
CA ALA A 106 -2.11 9.99 -3.73
C ALA A 106 -2.56 8.67 -4.37
N ARG A 107 -1.81 8.16 -5.35
CA ARG A 107 -2.10 6.88 -5.98
C ARG A 107 -2.00 5.74 -4.98
N LYS A 108 -0.99 5.73 -4.11
CA LYS A 108 -0.83 4.70 -3.08
C LYS A 108 -1.95 4.74 -2.05
N ILE A 109 -2.37 5.93 -1.66
CA ILE A 109 -3.53 6.11 -0.77
C ILE A 109 -4.78 5.53 -1.42
N ALA A 110 -5.00 5.82 -2.70
CA ALA A 110 -6.15 5.31 -3.44
C ALA A 110 -6.13 3.78 -3.50
N ALA A 111 -4.96 3.18 -3.72
CA ALA A 111 -4.81 1.72 -3.74
C ALA A 111 -5.16 1.11 -2.38
N ILE A 112 -4.66 1.69 -1.29
CA ILE A 112 -4.95 1.22 0.07
C ILE A 112 -6.45 1.30 0.36
N ARG A 113 -7.09 2.43 0.03
CA ARG A 113 -8.53 2.61 0.24
C ARG A 113 -9.33 1.60 -0.57
N SER A 114 -8.97 1.39 -1.82
CA SER A 114 -9.65 0.44 -2.69
C SER A 114 -9.54 -0.99 -2.16
N PHE A 115 -8.37 -1.37 -1.68
CA PHE A 115 -8.12 -2.70 -1.14
C PHE A 115 -8.98 -2.98 0.11
N PHE A 116 -8.98 -2.07 1.07
CA PHE A 116 -9.76 -2.26 2.29
C PHE A 116 -11.26 -2.16 2.04
N LYS A 117 -11.70 -1.34 1.09
CA LYS A 117 -13.10 -1.33 0.69
C LYS A 117 -13.50 -2.67 0.08
N TYR A 118 -12.67 -3.24 -0.76
CA TYR A 118 -12.91 -4.57 -1.33
C TYR A 118 -13.02 -5.63 -0.22
N LEU A 119 -12.08 -5.62 0.72
CA LEU A 119 -12.06 -6.61 1.81
C LEU A 119 -13.30 -6.52 2.71
N THR A 120 -13.83 -5.32 2.88
CA THR A 120 -14.98 -5.07 3.75
C THR A 120 -16.31 -5.28 3.03
N VAL A 121 -16.44 -4.71 1.83
CA VAL A 121 -17.73 -4.64 1.14
C VAL A 121 -17.95 -5.82 0.19
N LYS A 122 -16.92 -6.23 -0.55
CA LYS A 122 -17.05 -7.27 -1.57
C LYS A 122 -16.70 -8.66 -1.05
N ALA A 123 -15.49 -8.82 -0.54
CA ALA A 123 -15.02 -10.11 -0.03
C ALA A 123 -15.59 -10.43 1.35
N LYS A 124 -15.98 -9.40 2.10
CA LYS A 124 -16.55 -9.52 3.46
C LYS A 124 -15.65 -10.32 4.39
N LEU A 125 -14.34 -10.14 4.24
CA LEU A 125 -13.34 -10.77 5.09
C LEU A 125 -13.02 -9.92 6.31
N LEU A 126 -13.35 -8.63 6.29
CA LEU A 126 -13.21 -7.71 7.41
C LEU A 126 -14.58 -7.12 7.74
N GLU A 127 -14.90 -7.01 9.04
CA GLU A 127 -16.14 -6.38 9.48
C GLU A 127 -16.05 -4.87 9.42
N GLU A 128 -14.88 -4.32 9.76
CA GLU A 128 -14.65 -2.88 9.78
C GLU A 128 -13.51 -2.51 8.84
N ASN A 129 -13.67 -1.36 8.20
CA ASN A 129 -12.65 -0.81 7.31
C ASN A 129 -11.73 0.09 8.14
N PRO A 130 -10.46 -0.31 8.36
CA PRO A 130 -9.55 0.48 9.21
C PRO A 130 -9.18 1.84 8.61
N VAL A 131 -9.43 2.04 7.32
CA VAL A 131 -9.10 3.30 6.63
C VAL A 131 -10.35 4.02 6.14
N GLN A 132 -11.52 3.70 6.70
CA GLN A 132 -12.78 4.30 6.28
C GLN A 132 -12.75 5.82 6.40
N ASP A 133 -12.11 6.35 7.43
CA ASP A 133 -12.05 7.79 7.69
C ASP A 133 -10.94 8.48 6.90
N LEU A 134 -10.12 7.73 6.17
CA LEU A 134 -9.09 8.29 5.31
C LEU A 134 -9.69 8.61 3.95
N ASP A 135 -10.27 9.80 3.82
CA ASP A 135 -10.86 10.23 2.55
C ASP A 135 -9.87 11.05 1.73
N LYS A 136 -10.30 11.47 0.54
CA LYS A 136 -9.44 12.25 -0.35
C LYS A 136 -9.06 13.61 0.25
N SER A 137 -9.96 14.24 0.99
CA SER A 137 -9.70 15.53 1.62
C SER A 137 -8.65 15.38 2.71
N GLU A 138 -8.78 14.37 3.57
CA GLU A 138 -7.83 14.08 4.63
C GLU A 138 -6.47 13.72 4.06
N ALA A 139 -6.44 12.83 3.06
CA ALA A 139 -5.21 12.43 2.39
C ALA A 139 -4.53 13.64 1.76
N LYS A 140 -5.27 14.51 1.10
CA LYS A 140 -4.75 15.72 0.48
C LYS A 140 -4.18 16.68 1.53
N ALA A 141 -4.85 16.83 2.67
CA ALA A 141 -4.38 17.68 3.76
C ALA A 141 -3.05 17.16 4.32
N VAL A 142 -2.93 15.85 4.53
CA VAL A 142 -1.68 15.24 5.00
C VAL A 142 -0.54 15.50 4.01
N LEU A 143 -0.79 15.31 2.72
CA LEU A 143 0.21 15.52 1.69
C LEU A 143 0.55 17.00 1.51
N GLY A 144 -0.41 17.88 1.72
CA GLY A 144 -0.21 19.32 1.53
C GLY A 144 0.61 20.00 2.61
N ARG A 145 0.95 19.30 3.69
CA ARG A 145 1.74 19.85 4.82
C ARG A 145 3.23 19.73 4.62
N GLN A 146 3.64 19.25 3.50
CA GLN A 146 5.07 19.03 3.22
C GLN A 146 5.76 20.24 2.65
#